data_6484916b38b57b018c81dfddb09fcbfd
#
_entry.id   6484916b38b57b018c81dfddb09fcbfd
#
_cell.length_a   1.000
_cell.length_b   1.000
_cell.length_c   1.000
_cell.angle_alpha   90.00
_cell.angle_beta   90.00
_cell.angle_gamma   90.00
#
_symmetry.space_group_name_H-M   'P 1'
#
loop_
_entity.id
_entity.type
_entity.pdbx_description
1 polymer ?
#
loop_
_entity_poly.entity_id
_entity_poly.type
_entity_poly.pdbx_seq_one_letter_code
_entity_poly.pdbx_strand_id
1 'polypeptide(L)'
;VYVSANNSYQSAISKKDFQNAYYMFKRVGNYIGNYKNTNSLSNESFEKGIMKVAVLNPANSSGQTDTRFNIINSVVNRIRSNIGKNQWITPVSIQNQSIGSYSNNYSGIKADLVIKITFNSWDYGENAISSEPYSNQKTKTKKNGEKKVWNVSGTIIKRRYYANYDVIVEAISTSDNIIEKSNNLRLEYDEIQGWLVGKGDSRANDSGFSLVSKTDPYFSPGLDRSLSVQPKKISTFFANIFEFDVTKLVSGWYN
;
A
#
# COMPACT_ATOMS: atom_id res chain seq x y z
N VAL A 1 -21.51 -37.14 4.97
CA VAL A 1 -21.09 -35.72 4.77
C VAL A 1 -21.81 -34.79 5.74
N TYR A 2 -23.19 -34.80 5.84
CA TYR A 2 -23.90 -33.92 6.80
C TYR A 2 -23.52 -34.20 8.26
N VAL A 3 -23.46 -35.47 8.68
CA VAL A 3 -23.06 -35.82 10.08
C VAL A 3 -21.65 -35.28 10.40
N SER A 4 -20.72 -35.46 9.47
CA SER A 4 -19.36 -34.92 9.65
C SER A 4 -19.34 -33.40 9.75
N ALA A 5 -20.13 -32.69 8.90
CA ALA A 5 -20.24 -31.23 8.95
C ALA A 5 -20.83 -30.76 10.29
N ASN A 6 -21.90 -31.42 10.76
CA ASN A 6 -22.53 -31.10 12.03
C ASN A 6 -21.59 -31.36 13.22
N ASN A 7 -20.87 -32.47 13.22
CA ASN A 7 -19.88 -32.77 14.26
C ASN A 7 -18.75 -31.73 14.27
N SER A 8 -18.23 -31.34 13.10
CA SER A 8 -17.23 -30.28 12.99
C SER A 8 -17.74 -28.94 13.55
N TYR A 9 -19.02 -28.60 13.29
CA TYR A 9 -19.61 -27.39 13.83
C TYR A 9 -19.79 -27.46 15.36
N GLN A 10 -20.28 -28.59 15.90
CA GLN A 10 -20.49 -28.76 17.35
C GLN A 10 -19.19 -28.77 18.14
N SER A 11 -18.10 -29.25 17.54
CA SER A 11 -16.77 -29.27 18.16
C SER A 11 -15.96 -27.98 17.90
N ALA A 12 -16.47 -27.03 17.11
CA ALA A 12 -15.74 -25.82 16.74
C ALA A 12 -15.55 -24.90 17.95
N ILE A 13 -14.29 -24.54 18.20
CA ILE A 13 -13.89 -23.63 19.29
C ILE A 13 -13.27 -22.37 18.68
N SER A 14 -12.48 -22.51 17.62
CA SER A 14 -11.79 -21.42 16.96
C SER A 14 -12.55 -20.92 15.72
N LYS A 15 -12.22 -19.71 15.27
CA LYS A 15 -12.75 -19.18 14.02
C LYS A 15 -12.41 -20.07 12.82
N LYS A 16 -11.23 -20.69 12.83
CA LYS A 16 -10.81 -21.65 11.80
C LYS A 16 -11.69 -22.89 11.78
N ASP A 17 -12.10 -23.40 12.94
CA ASP A 17 -12.99 -24.55 13.01
C ASP A 17 -14.36 -24.20 12.40
N PHE A 18 -14.90 -23.02 12.68
CA PHE A 18 -16.13 -22.53 12.08
C PHE A 18 -16.00 -22.35 10.56
N GLN A 19 -14.87 -21.89 10.04
CA GLN A 19 -14.60 -21.82 8.61
C GLN A 19 -14.60 -23.21 7.97
N ASN A 20 -13.97 -24.18 8.62
CA ASN A 20 -13.96 -25.58 8.17
C ASN A 20 -15.39 -26.14 8.13
N ALA A 21 -16.16 -25.93 9.21
CA ALA A 21 -17.58 -26.34 9.25
C ALA A 21 -18.39 -25.71 8.14
N TYR A 22 -18.21 -24.41 7.85
CA TYR A 22 -18.85 -23.72 6.73
C TYR A 22 -18.59 -24.43 5.39
N TYR A 23 -17.33 -24.73 5.08
CA TYR A 23 -17.01 -25.40 3.83
C TYR A 23 -17.58 -26.81 3.77
N MET A 24 -17.64 -27.51 4.89
CA MET A 24 -18.27 -28.83 4.94
C MET A 24 -19.78 -28.74 4.68
N PHE A 25 -20.49 -27.75 5.27
CA PHE A 25 -21.91 -27.52 4.97
C PHE A 25 -22.13 -27.08 3.51
N LYS A 26 -21.27 -26.25 2.93
CA LYS A 26 -21.33 -25.91 1.50
C LYS A 26 -21.24 -27.15 0.62
N ARG A 27 -20.36 -28.09 0.96
CA ARG A 27 -20.27 -29.38 0.25
C ARG A 27 -21.56 -30.20 0.37
N VAL A 28 -22.19 -30.24 1.53
CA VAL A 28 -23.49 -30.88 1.71
C VAL A 28 -24.53 -30.26 0.76
N GLY A 29 -24.60 -28.92 0.73
CA GLY A 29 -25.53 -28.19 -0.12
C GLY A 29 -25.34 -28.48 -1.63
N ASN A 30 -24.10 -28.65 -2.06
CA ASN A 30 -23.77 -28.99 -3.45
C ASN A 30 -24.24 -30.39 -3.85
N TYR A 31 -24.34 -31.33 -2.90
CA TYR A 31 -24.80 -32.72 -3.20
C TYR A 31 -26.30 -32.89 -3.10
N ILE A 32 -26.96 -32.26 -2.12
CA ILE A 32 -28.35 -32.59 -1.76
C ILE A 32 -29.21 -31.30 -1.70
N GLY A 33 -28.66 -30.14 -1.98
CA GLY A 33 -29.36 -28.87 -1.85
C GLY A 33 -29.58 -28.51 -0.37
N ASN A 34 -30.79 -28.01 -0.05
CA ASN A 34 -31.11 -27.59 1.33
C ASN A 34 -31.52 -28.80 2.20
N TYR A 35 -30.56 -29.65 2.55
CA TYR A 35 -30.79 -30.81 3.39
C TYR A 35 -30.84 -30.42 4.87
N LYS A 36 -31.97 -30.72 5.56
CA LYS A 36 -32.18 -30.33 6.97
C LYS A 36 -31.93 -28.82 7.16
N ASN A 37 -31.13 -28.46 8.16
CA ASN A 37 -30.76 -27.10 8.48
C ASN A 37 -29.39 -26.64 7.93
N THR A 38 -28.92 -27.28 6.85
CA THR A 38 -27.60 -27.03 6.25
C THR A 38 -27.35 -25.56 5.96
N ASN A 39 -28.32 -24.86 5.38
CA ASN A 39 -28.15 -23.43 5.04
C ASN A 39 -28.04 -22.56 6.30
N SER A 40 -28.84 -22.84 7.33
CA SER A 40 -28.77 -22.11 8.61
C SER A 40 -27.42 -22.31 9.29
N LEU A 41 -26.97 -23.57 9.40
CA LEU A 41 -25.70 -23.91 10.02
C LEU A 41 -24.49 -23.41 9.20
N SER A 42 -24.61 -23.40 7.87
CA SER A 42 -23.61 -22.79 7.00
C SER A 42 -23.46 -21.28 7.29
N ASN A 43 -24.58 -20.55 7.33
CA ASN A 43 -24.56 -19.13 7.58
C ASN A 43 -24.04 -18.81 9.00
N GLU A 44 -24.47 -19.57 10.00
CA GLU A 44 -23.99 -19.41 11.38
C GLU A 44 -22.48 -19.71 11.49
N SER A 45 -22.01 -20.75 10.81
CA SER A 45 -20.57 -21.06 10.72
C SER A 45 -19.79 -19.94 10.04
N PHE A 46 -20.35 -19.32 9.01
CA PHE A 46 -19.75 -18.19 8.34
C PHE A 46 -19.61 -17.00 9.30
N GLU A 47 -20.67 -16.59 9.95
CA GLU A 47 -20.67 -15.47 10.90
C GLU A 47 -19.69 -15.67 12.06
N LYS A 48 -19.64 -16.88 12.63
CA LYS A 48 -18.71 -17.24 13.71
C LYS A 48 -17.27 -17.34 13.23
N GLY A 49 -17.06 -17.68 11.95
CA GLY A 49 -15.73 -17.81 11.33
C GLY A 49 -15.11 -16.48 10.88
N ILE A 50 -15.90 -15.39 10.83
CA ILE A 50 -15.39 -14.07 10.44
C ILE A 50 -14.44 -13.51 11.50
N MET A 51 -13.28 -13.01 11.05
CA MET A 51 -12.32 -12.28 11.88
C MET A 51 -12.55 -10.77 11.72
N LYS A 52 -12.70 -10.09 12.80
CA LYS A 52 -12.78 -8.62 12.84
C LYS A 52 -11.39 -8.05 13.03
N VAL A 53 -10.92 -7.28 12.06
CA VAL A 53 -9.57 -6.71 12.05
C VAL A 53 -9.64 -5.19 12.04
N ALA A 54 -8.99 -4.58 13.02
CA ALA A 54 -8.82 -3.14 13.09
C ALA A 54 -7.40 -2.75 12.69
N VAL A 55 -7.26 -1.74 11.85
CA VAL A 55 -5.94 -1.16 11.51
C VAL A 55 -5.85 0.19 12.19
N LEU A 56 -4.87 0.34 13.07
CA LEU A 56 -4.65 1.59 13.81
C LEU A 56 -4.08 2.67 12.87
N ASN A 57 -4.48 3.91 13.12
CA ASN A 57 -3.75 5.04 12.56
C ASN A 57 -2.40 5.14 13.27
N PRO A 58 -1.31 5.34 12.52
CA PRO A 58 -0.04 5.67 13.14
C PRO A 58 -0.22 6.94 13.97
N ALA A 59 0.32 6.94 15.18
CA ALA A 59 0.22 8.09 16.04
C ALA A 59 0.98 9.27 15.43
N ASN A 60 0.32 10.40 15.28
CA ASN A 60 0.96 11.65 14.94
C ASN A 60 1.46 12.31 16.24
N SER A 61 2.75 12.21 16.50
CA SER A 61 3.36 12.80 17.68
C SER A 61 3.48 14.35 17.63
N SER A 62 3.19 14.96 16.47
CA SER A 62 3.52 16.40 16.29
C SER A 62 2.36 17.29 15.83
N GLY A 63 1.17 16.77 15.54
CA GLY A 63 0.06 17.59 15.03
C GLY A 63 0.32 18.28 13.69
N GLN A 64 1.40 17.96 13.02
CA GLN A 64 1.81 18.60 11.78
C GLN A 64 1.17 17.95 10.57
N THR A 65 0.70 18.76 9.63
CA THR A 65 0.28 18.38 8.26
C THR A 65 1.51 18.12 7.39
N ASP A 66 2.35 17.21 7.81
CA ASP A 66 3.54 16.83 7.05
C ASP A 66 3.15 15.92 5.88
N THR A 67 3.80 16.10 4.74
CA THR A 67 3.64 15.24 3.56
C THR A 67 3.86 13.76 3.88
N ARG A 68 4.73 13.46 4.83
CA ARG A 68 4.99 12.14 5.40
C ARG A 68 3.73 11.50 5.96
N PHE A 69 2.93 12.26 6.71
CA PHE A 69 1.68 11.80 7.29
C PHE A 69 0.65 11.44 6.21
N ASN A 70 0.61 12.20 5.12
CA ASN A 70 -0.27 11.90 3.99
C ASN A 70 0.13 10.59 3.28
N ILE A 71 1.42 10.30 3.14
CA ILE A 71 1.91 9.03 2.60
C ILE A 71 1.49 7.88 3.51
N ILE A 72 1.72 8.00 4.81
CA ILE A 72 1.37 7.00 5.81
C ILE A 72 -0.13 6.72 5.82
N ASN A 73 -0.96 7.77 5.87
CA ASN A 73 -2.41 7.63 5.84
C ASN A 73 -2.91 6.97 4.55
N SER A 74 -2.31 7.32 3.42
CA SER A 74 -2.63 6.71 2.13
C SER A 74 -2.34 5.19 2.14
N VAL A 75 -1.21 4.79 2.72
CA VAL A 75 -0.82 3.38 2.90
C VAL A 75 -1.81 2.67 3.81
N VAL A 76 -2.10 3.23 4.99
CA VAL A 76 -3.04 2.64 5.96
C VAL A 76 -4.44 2.48 5.37
N ASN A 77 -4.94 3.50 4.66
CA ASN A 77 -6.26 3.44 4.03
C ASN A 77 -6.32 2.36 2.95
N ARG A 78 -5.24 2.17 2.19
CA ARG A 78 -5.17 1.12 1.19
C ARG A 78 -5.12 -0.28 1.83
N ILE A 79 -4.38 -0.45 2.92
CA ILE A 79 -4.37 -1.70 3.70
C ILE A 79 -5.80 -2.02 4.17
N ARG A 80 -6.51 -1.06 4.76
CA ARG A 80 -7.90 -1.23 5.20
C ARG A 80 -8.82 -1.68 4.07
N SER A 81 -8.70 -1.02 2.90
CA SER A 81 -9.50 -1.35 1.73
C SER A 81 -9.22 -2.77 1.21
N ASN A 82 -7.98 -3.25 1.31
CA ASN A 82 -7.59 -4.53 0.77
C ASN A 82 -7.82 -5.71 1.72
N ILE A 83 -7.67 -5.50 3.02
CA ILE A 83 -8.02 -6.51 4.04
C ILE A 83 -9.47 -6.97 3.88
N GLY A 84 -10.40 -6.04 3.59
CA GLY A 84 -11.81 -6.35 3.39
C GLY A 84 -12.14 -7.16 2.11
N LYS A 85 -11.16 -7.44 1.24
CA LYS A 85 -11.38 -8.32 0.08
C LYS A 85 -11.41 -9.81 0.42
N ASN A 86 -10.91 -10.18 1.60
CA ASN A 86 -10.99 -11.56 2.07
C ASN A 86 -12.35 -11.79 2.72
N GLN A 87 -13.13 -12.78 2.23
CA GLN A 87 -14.45 -13.10 2.76
C GLN A 87 -14.49 -13.42 4.25
N TRP A 88 -13.37 -13.83 4.84
CA TRP A 88 -13.24 -14.19 6.24
C TRP A 88 -12.78 -13.03 7.13
N ILE A 89 -12.59 -11.85 6.56
CA ILE A 89 -12.11 -10.68 7.29
C ILE A 89 -13.09 -9.54 7.14
N THR A 90 -13.54 -8.99 8.25
CA THR A 90 -14.32 -7.77 8.29
C THR A 90 -13.46 -6.66 8.88
N PRO A 91 -13.12 -5.62 8.09
CA PRO A 91 -12.41 -4.46 8.64
C PRO A 91 -13.32 -3.70 9.62
N VAL A 92 -12.78 -3.39 10.78
CA VAL A 92 -13.46 -2.58 11.81
C VAL A 92 -12.93 -1.15 11.73
N SER A 93 -13.85 -0.19 11.59
CA SER A 93 -13.50 1.22 11.68
C SER A 93 -13.33 1.61 13.14
N ILE A 94 -12.16 2.13 13.48
CA ILE A 94 -11.92 2.75 14.78
C ILE A 94 -12.26 4.23 14.64
N GLN A 95 -13.50 4.59 14.95
CA GLN A 95 -13.90 5.99 14.99
C GLN A 95 -13.36 6.63 16.28
N ASN A 96 -12.56 7.69 16.11
CA ASN A 96 -12.20 8.68 17.16
C ASN A 96 -11.54 8.17 18.45
N GLN A 97 -11.04 6.95 18.49
CA GLN A 97 -10.13 6.60 19.57
C GLN A 97 -8.72 7.05 19.15
N SER A 98 -8.31 8.23 19.61
CA SER A 98 -6.90 8.53 19.80
C SER A 98 -6.38 7.52 20.84
N ILE A 99 -6.11 6.31 20.37
CA ILE A 99 -5.30 5.38 21.15
C ILE A 99 -3.96 6.10 21.21
N GLY A 100 -3.72 6.76 22.32
CA GLY A 100 -2.48 7.49 22.54
C GLY A 100 -1.32 6.58 22.19
N SER A 101 -0.27 7.13 21.64
CA SER A 101 0.91 6.45 21.10
C SER A 101 1.55 5.41 22.04
N TYR A 102 1.03 5.27 23.24
CA TYR A 102 1.60 4.48 24.33
C TYR A 102 0.63 3.52 25.02
N SER A 103 -0.63 3.42 24.56
CA SER A 103 -1.54 2.44 25.14
C SER A 103 -1.30 1.07 24.49
N ASN A 104 -0.72 0.15 25.21
CA ASN A 104 -0.62 -1.26 24.81
C ASN A 104 -1.89 -2.05 25.18
N ASN A 105 -2.99 -1.39 25.54
CA ASN A 105 -4.25 -2.04 25.89
C ASN A 105 -5.28 -1.84 24.77
N TYR A 106 -5.59 -2.90 24.07
CA TYR A 106 -6.53 -2.92 22.93
C TYR A 106 -7.86 -3.60 23.26
N SER A 107 -8.08 -4.02 24.51
CA SER A 107 -9.28 -4.76 24.93
C SER A 107 -10.60 -3.97 24.75
N GLY A 108 -10.54 -2.65 24.64
CA GLY A 108 -11.71 -1.80 24.34
C GLY A 108 -12.09 -1.76 22.85
N ILE A 109 -11.28 -2.33 21.97
CA ILE A 109 -11.53 -2.35 20.53
C ILE A 109 -12.41 -3.56 20.21
N LYS A 110 -13.57 -3.32 19.59
CA LYS A 110 -14.48 -4.39 19.15
C LYS A 110 -13.94 -5.11 17.88
N ALA A 111 -12.73 -5.61 17.96
CA ALA A 111 -12.08 -6.42 16.94
C ALA A 111 -11.45 -7.66 17.59
N ASP A 112 -11.12 -8.67 16.80
CA ASP A 112 -10.38 -9.85 17.28
C ASP A 112 -8.87 -9.60 17.19
N LEU A 113 -8.47 -8.82 16.19
CA LEU A 113 -7.09 -8.51 15.88
C LEU A 113 -6.91 -7.02 15.62
N VAL A 114 -5.84 -6.46 16.11
CA VAL A 114 -5.39 -5.10 15.82
C VAL A 114 -4.09 -5.16 15.02
N ILE A 115 -4.06 -4.48 13.89
CA ILE A 115 -2.83 -4.24 13.13
C ILE A 115 -2.28 -2.88 13.54
N LYS A 116 -1.12 -2.89 14.19
CA LYS A 116 -0.36 -1.70 14.58
C LYS A 116 0.82 -1.53 13.63
N ILE A 117 0.96 -0.33 13.09
CA ILE A 117 2.06 0.03 12.20
C ILE A 117 2.87 1.13 12.89
N THR A 118 4.14 0.85 13.15
CA THR A 118 5.06 1.77 13.81
C THR A 118 6.20 2.13 12.87
N PHE A 119 6.39 3.41 12.60
CA PHE A 119 7.52 3.92 11.83
C PHE A 119 8.65 4.28 12.79
N ASN A 120 9.73 3.51 12.76
CA ASN A 120 10.89 3.71 13.64
C ASN A 120 11.85 4.75 13.09
N SER A 121 12.10 4.71 11.78
CA SER A 121 12.95 5.69 11.11
C SER A 121 12.36 6.01 9.75
N TRP A 122 12.68 7.20 9.29
CA TRP A 122 12.39 7.63 7.93
C TRP A 122 13.39 8.68 7.47
N ASP A 123 13.89 8.44 6.30
CA ASP A 123 14.75 9.37 5.59
C ASP A 123 14.20 9.51 4.17
N TYR A 124 14.04 10.75 3.72
CA TYR A 124 13.58 11.00 2.37
C TYR A 124 14.14 12.33 1.87
N GLY A 125 14.33 12.42 0.59
CA GLY A 125 14.86 13.64 0.02
C GLY A 125 15.03 13.62 -1.48
N GLU A 126 15.66 14.66 -1.93
CA GLU A 126 16.03 14.87 -3.31
C GLU A 126 17.50 15.29 -3.38
N ASN A 127 18.26 14.64 -4.25
CA ASN A 127 19.65 15.01 -4.53
C ASN A 127 19.82 15.30 -6.02
N ALA A 128 20.48 16.41 -6.33
CA ALA A 128 20.98 16.65 -7.68
C ALA A 128 22.12 15.66 -7.97
N ILE A 129 22.01 14.92 -9.09
CA ILE A 129 23.05 13.96 -9.48
C ILE A 129 24.00 14.58 -10.49
N SER A 130 23.47 15.17 -11.56
CA SER A 130 24.27 15.78 -12.62
C SER A 130 23.53 16.92 -13.31
N SER A 131 24.35 17.80 -13.91
CA SER A 131 23.90 18.87 -14.78
C SER A 131 24.90 18.95 -15.95
N GLU A 132 24.47 18.56 -17.14
CA GLU A 132 25.33 18.41 -18.31
C GLU A 132 24.77 19.23 -19.48
N PRO A 133 25.59 20.02 -20.19
CA PRO A 133 25.14 20.74 -21.38
C PRO A 133 24.78 19.73 -22.48
N TYR A 134 23.72 20.02 -23.22
CA TYR A 134 23.27 19.20 -24.33
C TYR A 134 22.88 20.06 -25.52
N SER A 135 23.36 19.68 -26.69
CA SER A 135 22.92 20.24 -27.95
C SER A 135 22.88 19.16 -29.03
N ASN A 136 21.87 19.20 -29.86
CA ASN A 136 21.77 18.28 -31.00
C ASN A 136 21.07 18.92 -32.18
N GLN A 137 21.40 18.43 -33.38
CA GLN A 137 20.84 18.87 -34.66
C GLN A 137 20.43 17.65 -35.48
N LYS A 138 19.22 17.70 -36.03
CA LYS A 138 18.75 16.72 -37.02
C LYS A 138 18.39 17.38 -38.31
N THR A 139 18.74 16.73 -39.40
CA THR A 139 18.43 17.16 -40.76
C THR A 139 17.61 16.09 -41.48
N LYS A 140 16.52 16.48 -42.11
CA LYS A 140 15.74 15.61 -42.99
C LYS A 140 15.65 16.24 -44.38
N THR A 141 16.05 15.47 -45.37
CA THR A 141 15.86 15.87 -46.79
C THR A 141 14.46 15.45 -47.24
N LYS A 142 13.70 16.38 -47.75
CA LYS A 142 12.37 16.15 -48.33
C LYS A 142 12.51 15.51 -49.74
N LYS A 143 11.41 14.93 -50.26
CA LYS A 143 11.38 14.34 -51.61
C LYS A 143 11.75 15.32 -52.74
N ASN A 144 11.55 16.61 -52.52
CA ASN A 144 11.90 17.71 -53.44
C ASN A 144 13.37 18.20 -53.29
N GLY A 145 14.23 17.50 -52.49
CA GLY A 145 15.62 17.88 -52.25
C GLY A 145 15.81 18.95 -51.14
N GLU A 146 14.74 19.57 -50.66
CA GLU A 146 14.83 20.60 -49.63
C GLU A 146 15.27 19.98 -48.28
N LYS A 147 16.22 20.61 -47.60
CA LYS A 147 16.71 20.17 -46.26
C LYS A 147 15.96 20.93 -45.18
N LYS A 148 15.34 20.21 -44.27
CA LYS A 148 14.76 20.75 -43.02
C LYS A 148 15.65 20.41 -41.85
N VAL A 149 16.07 21.45 -41.13
CA VAL A 149 16.98 21.32 -39.98
C VAL A 149 16.20 21.61 -38.70
N TRP A 150 16.36 20.77 -37.69
CA TRP A 150 15.83 20.95 -36.34
C TRP A 150 17.00 21.02 -35.37
N ASN A 151 16.94 21.94 -34.43
CA ASN A 151 17.95 22.13 -33.40
C ASN A 151 17.31 22.07 -32.02
N VAL A 152 18.04 21.55 -31.05
CA VAL A 152 17.71 21.58 -29.63
C VAL A 152 18.97 21.89 -28.84
N SER A 153 18.85 22.71 -27.81
CA SER A 153 19.93 23.01 -26.87
C SER A 153 19.41 23.25 -25.48
N GLY A 154 20.17 22.84 -24.48
CA GLY A 154 19.79 22.98 -23.07
C GLY A 154 20.78 22.34 -22.15
N THR A 155 20.29 21.99 -20.98
CA THR A 155 21.04 21.27 -19.95
C THR A 155 20.22 20.05 -19.53
N ILE A 156 20.84 18.87 -19.56
CA ILE A 156 20.26 17.65 -18.97
C ILE A 156 20.51 17.77 -17.47
N ILE A 157 19.42 17.73 -16.72
CA ILE A 157 19.44 17.73 -15.25
C ILE A 157 18.87 16.41 -14.80
N LYS A 158 19.60 15.70 -13.93
CA LYS A 158 19.16 14.46 -13.28
C LYS A 158 19.06 14.68 -11.79
N ARG A 159 17.98 14.17 -11.20
CA ARG A 159 17.73 14.22 -9.76
C ARG A 159 17.35 12.83 -9.27
N ARG A 160 17.85 12.49 -8.08
CA ARG A 160 17.49 11.29 -7.36
C ARG A 160 16.48 11.62 -6.30
N TYR A 161 15.35 10.94 -6.32
CA TYR A 161 14.33 10.98 -5.28
C TYR A 161 14.44 9.69 -4.49
N TYR A 162 14.55 9.81 -3.17
CA TYR A 162 14.67 8.65 -2.32
C TYR A 162 13.75 8.74 -1.11
N ALA A 163 13.33 7.58 -0.62
CA ALA A 163 12.60 7.46 0.63
C ALA A 163 12.92 6.11 1.26
N ASN A 164 13.41 6.14 2.50
CA ASN A 164 13.77 4.97 3.28
C ASN A 164 12.99 4.99 4.58
N TYR A 165 12.30 3.87 4.88
CA TYR A 165 11.52 3.73 6.09
C TYR A 165 11.81 2.39 6.74
N ASP A 166 12.06 2.39 8.05
CA ASP A 166 12.02 1.19 8.87
C ASP A 166 10.68 1.13 9.59
N VAL A 167 9.94 0.06 9.35
CA VAL A 167 8.56 -0.08 9.80
C VAL A 167 8.38 -1.40 10.51
N ILE A 168 7.73 -1.36 11.68
CA ILE A 168 7.27 -2.55 12.38
C ILE A 168 5.78 -2.69 12.16
N VAL A 169 5.35 -3.85 11.70
CA VAL A 169 3.94 -4.24 11.60
C VAL A 169 3.67 -5.33 12.61
N GLU A 170 2.77 -5.07 13.54
CA GLU A 170 2.40 -6.00 14.61
C GLU A 170 0.93 -6.37 14.48
N ALA A 171 0.65 -7.67 14.57
CA ALA A 171 -0.69 -8.21 14.73
C ALA A 171 -0.90 -8.56 16.20
N ILE A 172 -1.86 -7.91 16.85
CA ILE A 172 -2.07 -7.98 18.29
C ILE A 172 -3.48 -8.52 18.55
N SER A 173 -3.58 -9.59 19.32
CA SER A 173 -4.84 -10.12 19.82
C SER A 173 -5.46 -9.13 20.81
N THR A 174 -6.77 -8.86 20.69
CA THR A 174 -7.47 -7.96 21.59
C THR A 174 -7.96 -8.63 22.85
N SER A 175 -8.01 -9.96 22.89
CA SER A 175 -8.47 -10.74 24.05
C SER A 175 -7.49 -10.71 25.22
N ASP A 176 -6.21 -10.75 24.90
CA ASP A 176 -5.12 -10.88 25.88
C ASP A 176 -3.99 -9.85 25.69
N ASN A 177 -4.08 -9.00 24.65
CA ASN A 177 -3.08 -8.01 24.26
C ASN A 177 -1.70 -8.61 23.89
N ILE A 178 -1.68 -9.88 23.45
CA ILE A 178 -0.45 -10.55 23.03
C ILE A 178 -0.16 -10.20 21.57
N ILE A 179 1.12 -9.92 21.30
CA ILE A 179 1.61 -9.78 19.92
C ILE A 179 1.72 -11.16 19.32
N GLU A 180 0.79 -11.50 18.47
CA GLU A 180 0.73 -12.79 17.81
C GLU A 180 1.79 -12.92 16.71
N LYS A 181 2.00 -11.84 15.99
CA LYS A 181 3.01 -11.75 14.95
C LYS A 181 3.59 -10.34 14.87
N SER A 182 4.87 -10.27 14.56
CA SER A 182 5.57 -9.02 14.28
C SER A 182 6.46 -9.20 13.05
N ASN A 183 6.51 -8.19 12.19
CA ASN A 183 7.40 -8.16 11.06
C ASN A 183 8.07 -6.79 10.96
N ASN A 184 9.40 -6.81 10.74
CA ASN A 184 10.19 -5.61 10.47
C ASN A 184 10.38 -5.49 8.98
N LEU A 185 9.96 -4.35 8.43
CA LEU A 185 10.05 -4.05 7.01
C LEU A 185 10.99 -2.87 6.81
N ARG A 186 11.93 -3.03 5.91
CA ARG A 186 12.69 -1.92 5.37
C ARG A 186 12.15 -1.60 3.99
N LEU A 187 11.61 -0.40 3.86
CA LEU A 187 11.02 0.09 2.63
C LEU A 187 11.98 1.10 2.02
N GLU A 188 12.41 0.81 0.80
CA GLU A 188 13.32 1.66 0.06
C GLU A 188 12.69 2.06 -1.26
N TYR A 189 12.66 3.35 -1.53
CA TYR A 189 12.26 3.90 -2.81
C TYR A 189 13.42 4.72 -3.34
N ASP A 190 13.79 4.46 -4.59
CA ASP A 190 14.86 5.17 -5.27
C ASP A 190 14.47 5.35 -6.74
N GLU A 191 14.37 6.59 -7.19
CA GLU A 191 14.04 6.92 -8.57
C GLU A 191 14.93 8.05 -9.05
N ILE A 192 15.55 7.85 -10.21
CA ILE A 192 16.26 8.91 -10.91
C ILE A 192 15.36 9.46 -12.00
N GLN A 193 15.10 10.76 -11.94
CA GLN A 193 14.39 11.48 -13.00
C GLN A 193 15.34 12.44 -13.70
N GLY A 194 15.13 12.60 -14.99
CA GLY A 194 15.92 13.51 -15.80
C GLY A 194 15.07 14.35 -16.75
N TRP A 195 15.53 15.54 -17.02
CA TRP A 195 14.90 16.48 -17.94
C TRP A 195 15.97 17.18 -18.79
N LEU A 196 15.63 17.45 -20.03
CA LEU A 196 16.37 18.40 -20.87
C LEU A 196 15.73 19.79 -20.69
N VAL A 197 16.35 20.63 -19.89
CA VAL A 197 15.87 22.01 -19.67
C VAL A 197 16.47 22.92 -20.72
N GLY A 198 15.67 23.36 -21.65
CA GLY A 198 16.20 24.11 -22.77
C GLY A 198 15.15 24.63 -23.75
N LYS A 199 15.60 24.87 -24.95
CA LYS A 199 14.79 25.35 -26.06
C LYS A 199 15.13 24.62 -27.35
N GLY A 200 14.18 24.61 -28.27
CA GLY A 200 14.36 24.02 -29.58
C GLY A 200 13.25 23.07 -29.96
N ASP A 201 13.52 22.22 -30.94
CA ASP A 201 12.55 21.30 -31.51
C ASP A 201 12.74 19.89 -30.91
N SER A 202 11.69 19.32 -30.33
CA SER A 202 11.72 18.00 -29.72
C SER A 202 12.13 16.88 -30.70
N ARG A 203 11.97 17.07 -32.01
CA ARG A 203 12.43 16.13 -33.04
C ARG A 203 13.94 16.02 -33.12
N ALA A 204 14.67 17.01 -32.66
CA ALA A 204 16.13 16.98 -32.56
C ALA A 204 16.62 16.40 -31.21
N ASN A 205 15.70 16.12 -30.27
CA ASN A 205 16.05 15.64 -28.95
C ASN A 205 16.23 14.11 -28.95
N ASP A 206 17.49 13.67 -28.86
CA ASP A 206 17.88 12.26 -28.72
C ASP A 206 18.43 11.94 -27.32
N SER A 207 18.28 12.85 -26.36
CA SER A 207 18.81 12.67 -25.01
C SER A 207 18.11 11.57 -24.21
N GLY A 208 16.94 11.11 -24.66
CA GLY A 208 16.08 10.20 -23.90
C GLY A 208 15.24 10.88 -22.81
N PHE A 209 15.43 12.20 -22.60
CA PHE A 209 14.71 12.98 -21.60
C PHE A 209 13.71 13.94 -22.25
N SER A 210 12.62 14.24 -21.55
CA SER A 210 11.65 15.21 -22.02
C SER A 210 12.25 16.63 -22.06
N LEU A 211 12.01 17.34 -23.18
CA LEU A 211 12.39 18.74 -23.28
C LEU A 211 11.38 19.59 -22.50
N VAL A 212 11.84 20.35 -21.54
CA VAL A 212 11.05 21.26 -20.72
C VAL A 212 11.64 22.68 -20.75
N SER A 213 10.79 23.68 -20.63
CA SER A 213 11.25 25.06 -20.50
C SER A 213 11.66 25.37 -19.06
N LYS A 214 12.51 26.37 -18.86
CA LYS A 214 12.88 26.86 -17.51
C LYS A 214 11.68 27.38 -16.71
N THR A 215 10.60 27.73 -17.38
CA THR A 215 9.36 28.24 -16.80
C THR A 215 8.33 27.14 -16.52
N ASP A 216 8.64 25.86 -16.83
CA ASP A 216 7.77 24.76 -16.54
C ASP A 216 7.59 24.59 -15.02
N PRO A 217 6.35 24.61 -14.50
CA PRO A 217 6.07 24.49 -13.07
C PRO A 217 6.55 23.15 -12.47
N TYR A 218 6.76 22.12 -13.29
CA TYR A 218 7.35 20.84 -12.86
C TYR A 218 8.87 20.93 -12.61
N PHE A 219 9.48 22.03 -13.04
CA PHE A 219 10.91 22.29 -12.88
C PHE A 219 11.17 23.34 -11.79
N SER A 220 10.57 23.20 -10.63
CA SER A 220 10.89 24.08 -9.50
C SER A 220 12.01 23.49 -8.65
N PRO A 221 13.07 24.26 -8.37
CA PRO A 221 14.20 23.79 -7.57
C PRO A 221 13.91 23.74 -6.06
N GLY A 222 12.68 23.55 -5.64
CA GLY A 222 12.29 23.51 -4.23
C GLY A 222 11.86 22.13 -3.77
N LEU A 223 12.36 21.72 -2.61
CA LEU A 223 12.04 20.43 -1.95
C LEU A 223 10.52 20.18 -1.81
N ASP A 224 9.74 21.23 -1.59
CA ASP A 224 8.30 21.14 -1.32
C ASP A 224 7.46 20.72 -2.52
N ARG A 225 7.92 20.96 -3.74
CA ARG A 225 7.16 20.57 -4.94
C ARG A 225 7.47 19.16 -5.42
N SER A 226 8.71 18.69 -5.28
CA SER A 226 9.07 17.33 -5.64
C SER A 226 8.33 16.31 -4.77
N LEU A 227 8.19 16.61 -3.49
CA LEU A 227 7.42 15.82 -2.55
C LEU A 227 5.91 15.87 -2.82
N SER A 228 5.38 16.96 -3.36
CA SER A 228 3.95 17.06 -3.71
C SER A 228 3.57 16.24 -4.96
N VAL A 229 4.51 16.01 -5.86
CA VAL A 229 4.28 15.23 -7.10
C VAL A 229 4.54 13.73 -6.89
N GLN A 230 5.50 13.36 -6.03
CA GLN A 230 5.89 11.97 -5.78
C GLN A 230 5.15 11.23 -4.65
N PRO A 231 4.43 11.87 -3.69
CA PRO A 231 3.81 11.16 -2.58
C PRO A 231 2.88 10.04 -3.05
N LYS A 232 2.20 10.24 -4.16
CA LYS A 232 1.28 9.26 -4.72
C LYS A 232 2.00 8.03 -5.27
N LYS A 233 3.17 8.20 -5.91
CA LYS A 233 3.98 7.07 -6.40
C LYS A 233 4.60 6.31 -5.23
N ILE A 234 5.19 7.02 -4.27
CA ILE A 234 5.79 6.43 -3.08
C ILE A 234 4.74 5.70 -2.25
N SER A 235 3.58 6.31 -2.01
CA SER A 235 2.49 5.70 -1.26
C SER A 235 1.93 4.46 -1.98
N THR A 236 1.86 4.47 -3.31
CA THR A 236 1.42 3.32 -4.10
C THR A 236 2.44 2.19 -4.02
N PHE A 237 3.73 2.49 -4.15
CA PHE A 237 4.81 1.52 -4.04
C PHE A 237 4.82 0.85 -2.65
N PHE A 238 4.82 1.66 -1.60
CA PHE A 238 4.82 1.14 -0.23
C PHE A 238 3.53 0.40 0.11
N ALA A 239 2.38 0.88 -0.34
CA ALA A 239 1.12 0.19 -0.11
C ALA A 239 1.10 -1.21 -0.72
N ASN A 240 1.72 -1.42 -1.88
CA ASN A 240 1.81 -2.74 -2.50
C ASN A 240 2.64 -3.72 -1.65
N ILE A 241 3.77 -3.25 -1.09
CA ILE A 241 4.63 -4.06 -0.22
C ILE A 241 3.89 -4.37 1.09
N PHE A 242 3.32 -3.36 1.73
CA PHE A 242 2.55 -3.52 2.96
C PHE A 242 1.34 -4.43 2.80
N GLU A 243 0.61 -4.31 1.69
CA GLU A 243 -0.54 -5.17 1.39
C GLU A 243 -0.13 -6.65 1.40
N PHE A 244 1.00 -6.96 0.76
CA PHE A 244 1.51 -8.32 0.71
C PHE A 244 1.86 -8.84 2.11
N ASP A 245 2.55 -8.03 2.92
CA ASP A 245 3.00 -8.45 4.25
C ASP A 245 1.87 -8.50 5.27
N VAL A 246 0.95 -7.53 5.25
CA VAL A 246 -0.24 -7.58 6.11
C VAL A 246 -1.15 -8.74 5.71
N THR A 247 -1.33 -8.99 4.43
CA THR A 247 -2.09 -10.16 3.95
C THR A 247 -1.43 -11.46 4.40
N LYS A 248 -0.09 -11.56 4.37
CA LYS A 248 0.65 -12.71 4.91
C LYS A 248 0.50 -12.84 6.43
N LEU A 249 0.61 -11.73 7.17
CA LEU A 249 0.43 -11.73 8.61
C LEU A 249 -0.97 -12.25 8.98
N VAL A 250 -2.01 -11.76 8.30
CA VAL A 250 -3.39 -12.15 8.55
C VAL A 250 -3.66 -13.56 8.02
N SER A 251 -3.18 -13.92 6.80
CA SER A 251 -3.39 -15.27 6.23
C SER A 251 -2.65 -16.36 6.98
N GLY A 252 -1.54 -16.05 7.59
CA GLY A 252 -0.81 -17.00 8.46
C GLY A 252 -1.58 -17.41 9.72
N TRP A 253 -2.69 -16.76 10.03
CA TRP A 253 -3.66 -17.18 11.04
C TRP A 253 -4.60 -18.30 10.53
N TYR A 254 -4.65 -18.49 9.21
CA TYR A 254 -5.52 -19.46 8.54
C TYR A 254 -4.79 -20.74 8.10
N ASN A 255 -3.45 -20.77 8.24
CA ASN A 255 -2.61 -21.94 8.00
C ASN A 255 -2.12 -22.55 9.32
#